data_10940fd9d60faa79024c8d3cbf2385cc
#
_entry.id   10940fd9d60faa79024c8d3cbf2385cc
#
_cell.length_a   1.000
_cell.length_b   1.000
_cell.length_c   1.000
_cell.angle_alpha   90.00
_cell.angle_beta   90.00
_cell.angle_gamma   90.00
#
_symmetry.space_group_name_H-M   'P 1'
#
loop_
_entity.id
_entity.type
_entity.pdbx_description
1 polymer ?
#
loop_
_entity_poly.entity_id
_entity_poly.type
_entity_poly.pdbx_seq_one_letter_code
_entity_poly.pdbx_strand_id
1 'polypeptide(L)'
;PVIVEALIGGPRKALVSTIPQGTSLRAFYVVENGTAYVDLSKEVRENHPGGARSELMTIYSLVNSIVLNLPEVNAVKILIDGQEETTLAGHIDLRYPFTANMLLIR
;
A
#
# COMPACT_ATOMS: atom_id res chain seq x y z
N PRO A 1 10.01 6.32 -3.99
CA PRO A 1 11.14 5.68 -3.27
C PRO A 1 11.37 4.25 -3.69
N VAL A 2 12.60 3.87 -3.62
CA VAL A 2 13.05 2.55 -4.05
C VAL A 2 12.29 1.43 -3.36
N ILE A 3 12.02 1.58 -2.08
CA ILE A 3 11.36 0.50 -1.32
C ILE A 3 9.94 0.24 -1.84
N VAL A 4 9.20 1.27 -2.17
CA VAL A 4 7.83 1.10 -2.67
C VAL A 4 7.85 0.53 -4.08
N GLU A 5 8.74 1.05 -4.92
CA GLU A 5 8.88 0.55 -6.29
C GLU A 5 9.33 -0.90 -6.32
N ALA A 6 10.21 -1.30 -5.42
CA ALA A 6 10.65 -2.68 -5.33
C ALA A 6 9.50 -3.61 -4.93
N LEU A 7 8.61 -3.17 -4.05
CA LEU A 7 7.45 -3.98 -3.67
C LEU A 7 6.48 -4.17 -4.83
N ILE A 8 6.28 -3.12 -5.61
CA ILE A 8 5.29 -3.13 -6.68
C ILE A 8 5.82 -3.84 -7.91
N GLY A 9 7.02 -3.48 -8.35
CA GLY A 9 7.57 -3.94 -9.62
C GLY A 9 8.72 -4.92 -9.50
N GLY A 10 9.08 -5.30 -8.30
CA GLY A 10 10.26 -6.13 -8.09
C GLY A 10 10.05 -7.60 -8.41
N PRO A 11 11.13 -8.33 -8.55
CA PRO A 11 11.07 -9.76 -8.87
C PRO A 11 10.78 -10.65 -7.66
N ARG A 12 10.60 -10.10 -6.50
CA ARG A 12 10.42 -10.86 -5.27
C ARG A 12 9.05 -11.49 -5.22
N LYS A 13 9.01 -12.77 -5.43
CA LYS A 13 7.76 -13.50 -5.59
C LYS A 13 6.85 -13.42 -4.37
N ALA A 14 7.42 -13.44 -3.19
CA ALA A 14 6.63 -13.37 -1.96
C ALA A 14 5.88 -12.06 -1.84
N LEU A 15 6.47 -10.97 -2.34
CA LEU A 15 5.83 -9.65 -2.29
C LEU A 15 4.84 -9.48 -3.43
N VAL A 16 5.18 -10.00 -4.61
CA VAL A 16 4.33 -9.90 -5.78
C VAL A 16 2.97 -10.54 -5.53
N SER A 17 2.94 -11.63 -4.74
CA SER A 17 1.68 -12.31 -4.47
C SER A 17 0.70 -11.46 -3.66
N THR A 18 1.16 -10.41 -2.98
CA THR A 18 0.27 -9.55 -2.20
C THR A 18 -0.08 -8.25 -2.90
N ILE A 19 0.66 -7.89 -3.94
CA ILE A 19 0.41 -6.67 -4.71
C ILE A 19 -0.13 -7.08 -6.08
N PRO A 20 -1.32 -6.64 -6.48
CA PRO A 20 -1.89 -7.05 -7.77
C PRO A 20 -0.99 -6.67 -8.94
N GLN A 21 -0.94 -7.56 -9.92
CA GLN A 21 -0.15 -7.33 -11.13
C GLN A 21 -0.61 -6.06 -11.85
N GLY A 22 0.35 -5.36 -12.43
CA GLY A 22 0.08 -4.14 -13.17
C GLY A 22 0.02 -2.90 -12.29
N THR A 23 0.03 -3.05 -10.97
CA THR A 23 0.03 -1.91 -10.06
C THR A 23 1.33 -1.14 -10.20
N SER A 24 1.22 0.18 -10.35
CA SER A 24 2.39 1.05 -10.39
C SER A 24 2.25 2.18 -9.39
N LEU A 25 3.38 2.72 -8.97
CA LEU A 25 3.43 3.87 -8.08
C LEU A 25 3.29 5.14 -8.92
N ARG A 26 2.23 5.90 -8.66
CA ARG A 26 2.00 7.16 -9.36
C ARG A 26 2.68 8.33 -8.66
N ALA A 27 2.64 8.33 -7.33
CA ALA A 27 3.25 9.40 -6.54
C ALA A 27 3.52 8.91 -5.13
N PHE A 28 4.53 9.50 -4.50
CA PHE A 28 4.85 9.21 -3.10
C PHE A 28 5.38 10.50 -2.48
N TYR A 29 4.79 10.91 -1.36
CA TYR A 29 5.30 12.07 -0.63
C TYR A 29 4.95 11.95 0.85
N VAL A 30 5.76 12.60 1.69
CA VAL A 30 5.58 12.57 3.14
C VAL A 30 5.29 14.00 3.60
N VAL A 31 4.23 14.17 4.38
CA VAL A 31 3.86 15.47 4.92
C VAL A 31 4.47 15.63 6.32
N GLU A 32 4.39 16.86 6.86
CA GLU A 32 5.10 17.23 8.08
C GLU A 32 4.81 16.34 9.28
N ASN A 33 3.58 15.84 9.40
CA ASN A 33 3.21 15.01 10.54
C ASN A 33 3.68 13.57 10.44
N GLY A 34 4.42 13.24 9.38
CA GLY A 34 4.95 11.89 9.20
C GLY A 34 4.03 10.93 8.45
N THR A 35 2.95 11.43 7.88
CA THR A 35 2.07 10.60 7.05
C THR A 35 2.60 10.55 5.62
N ALA A 36 2.83 9.35 5.12
CA ALA A 36 3.22 9.14 3.72
C ALA A 36 1.97 8.94 2.88
N TYR A 37 1.89 9.64 1.77
CA TYR A 37 0.83 9.45 0.78
C TYR A 37 1.37 8.61 -0.34
N VAL A 38 0.74 7.46 -0.56
CA VAL A 38 1.13 6.50 -1.58
C VAL A 38 0.01 6.42 -2.60
N ASP A 39 0.26 6.94 -3.78
CA ASP A 39 -0.73 6.97 -4.86
C ASP A 39 -0.44 5.83 -5.82
N LEU A 40 -1.35 4.88 -5.89
CA LEU A 40 -1.20 3.69 -6.71
C LEU A 40 -2.10 3.76 -7.94
N SER A 41 -1.68 3.08 -8.99
CA SER A 41 -2.51 3.00 -10.20
C SER A 41 -3.77 2.16 -9.91
N LYS A 42 -4.78 2.36 -10.76
CA LYS A 42 -6.08 1.68 -10.59
C LYS A 42 -6.00 0.17 -10.61
N GLU A 43 -4.92 -0.38 -11.17
CA GLU A 43 -4.71 -1.83 -11.22
C GLU A 43 -4.64 -2.46 -9.84
N VAL A 44 -4.28 -1.70 -8.82
CA VAL A 44 -4.29 -2.21 -7.45
C VAL A 44 -5.68 -2.68 -7.05
N ARG A 45 -6.71 -2.06 -7.62
CA ARG A 45 -8.10 -2.45 -7.40
C ARG A 45 -8.60 -3.38 -8.48
N GLU A 46 -8.38 -3.03 -9.74
CA GLU A 46 -8.94 -3.77 -10.87
C GLU A 46 -8.43 -5.19 -10.97
N ASN A 47 -7.17 -5.39 -10.62
CA ASN A 47 -6.53 -6.71 -10.67
C ASN A 47 -6.50 -7.41 -9.32
N HIS A 48 -7.19 -6.84 -8.32
CA HIS A 48 -7.21 -7.43 -6.99
C HIS A 48 -8.19 -8.60 -6.95
N PRO A 49 -7.78 -9.73 -6.35
CA PRO A 49 -8.68 -10.89 -6.26
C PRO A 49 -9.88 -10.68 -5.35
N GLY A 50 -9.81 -9.66 -4.48
CA GLY A 50 -10.89 -9.37 -3.56
C GLY A 50 -10.81 -10.16 -2.27
N GLY A 51 -11.74 -9.89 -1.38
CA GLY A 51 -11.79 -10.52 -0.06
C GLY A 51 -11.03 -9.73 0.99
N ALA A 52 -11.59 -9.68 2.20
CA ALA A 52 -11.05 -8.86 3.28
C ALA A 52 -9.61 -9.23 3.62
N ARG A 53 -9.30 -10.51 3.67
CA ARG A 53 -7.94 -10.97 4.00
C ARG A 53 -6.94 -10.55 2.94
N SER A 54 -7.28 -10.73 1.66
CA SER A 54 -6.42 -10.33 0.55
C SER A 54 -6.14 -8.84 0.55
N GLU A 55 -7.17 -8.04 0.78
CA GLU A 55 -7.02 -6.59 0.84
C GLU A 55 -6.12 -6.18 2.00
N LEU A 56 -6.32 -6.80 3.15
CA LEU A 56 -5.51 -6.54 4.34
C LEU A 56 -4.03 -6.84 4.07
N MET A 57 -3.75 -7.97 3.42
CA MET A 57 -2.38 -8.37 3.09
C MET A 57 -1.73 -7.38 2.12
N THR A 58 -2.47 -6.94 1.11
CA THR A 58 -1.98 -5.94 0.17
C THR A 58 -1.61 -4.65 0.89
N ILE A 59 -2.52 -4.15 1.72
CA ILE A 59 -2.32 -2.89 2.43
C ILE A 59 -1.13 -2.97 3.37
N TYR A 60 -1.09 -3.99 4.22
CA TYR A 60 -0.06 -4.04 5.26
C TYR A 60 1.29 -4.50 4.77
N SER A 61 1.39 -5.17 3.62
CA SER A 61 2.69 -5.40 3.02
C SER A 61 3.33 -4.08 2.60
N LEU A 62 2.54 -3.15 2.09
CA LEU A 62 3.03 -1.81 1.76
C LEU A 62 3.30 -0.98 3.01
N VAL A 63 2.32 -0.90 3.91
CA VAL A 63 2.41 -0.04 5.09
C VAL A 63 3.59 -0.44 5.97
N ASN A 64 3.68 -1.73 6.30
CA ASN A 64 4.75 -2.21 7.18
C ASN A 64 6.12 -2.00 6.58
N SER A 65 6.27 -2.27 5.27
CA SER A 65 7.55 -2.07 4.62
C SER A 65 7.97 -0.60 4.59
N ILE A 66 7.03 0.30 4.33
CA ILE A 66 7.33 1.73 4.30
C ILE A 66 7.73 2.21 5.69
N VAL A 67 6.94 1.88 6.70
CA VAL A 67 7.20 2.35 8.07
C VAL A 67 8.51 1.78 8.60
N LEU A 68 8.80 0.50 8.31
CA LEU A 68 10.04 -0.12 8.78
C LEU A 68 11.28 0.49 8.15
N ASN A 69 11.19 0.93 6.89
CA ASN A 69 12.37 1.36 6.15
C ASN A 69 12.55 2.87 6.08
N LEU A 70 11.52 3.64 6.45
CA LEU A 70 11.57 5.10 6.41
C LEU A 70 11.23 5.64 7.80
N PRO A 71 12.25 5.96 8.61
CA PRO A 71 12.02 6.36 10.01
C PRO A 71 11.15 7.60 10.19
N GLU A 72 11.11 8.45 9.17
CA GLU A 72 10.29 9.66 9.23
C GLU A 72 8.81 9.39 9.02
N VAL A 73 8.44 8.19 8.58
CA VAL A 73 7.06 7.83 8.32
C VAL A 73 6.48 7.07 9.51
N ASN A 74 5.34 7.56 10.03
CA ASN A 74 4.65 6.86 11.10
C ASN A 74 3.24 6.39 10.71
N ALA A 75 2.74 6.86 9.56
CA ALA A 75 1.45 6.40 9.03
C ALA A 75 1.46 6.50 7.52
N VAL A 76 0.60 5.71 6.87
CA VAL A 76 0.52 5.65 5.40
C VAL A 76 -0.92 5.82 4.95
N LYS A 77 -1.15 6.80 4.10
CA LYS A 77 -2.45 7.03 3.45
C LYS A 77 -2.36 6.53 2.02
N ILE A 78 -3.30 5.67 1.63
CA ILE A 78 -3.30 5.08 0.30
C ILE A 78 -4.31 5.80 -0.59
N LEU A 79 -3.85 6.20 -1.76
CA LEU A 79 -4.68 6.80 -2.80
C LEU A 79 -4.71 5.86 -3.99
N ILE A 80 -5.76 5.91 -4.77
CA ILE A 80 -5.89 5.13 -5.99
C ILE A 80 -6.21 6.07 -7.12
N ASP A 81 -5.35 6.08 -8.12
CA ASP A 81 -5.52 6.93 -9.32
C ASP A 81 -5.63 8.40 -8.95
N GLY A 82 -4.87 8.82 -7.94
CA GLY A 82 -4.82 10.19 -7.45
C GLY A 82 -5.98 10.59 -6.56
N GLN A 83 -6.83 9.66 -6.17
CA GLN A 83 -8.04 9.99 -5.42
C GLN A 83 -8.14 9.21 -4.13
N GLU A 84 -8.81 9.81 -3.15
CA GLU A 84 -9.15 9.11 -1.93
C GLU A 84 -10.32 8.18 -2.21
N GLU A 85 -10.18 6.95 -1.75
CA GLU A 85 -11.21 5.94 -1.96
C GLU A 85 -11.72 5.42 -0.63
N THR A 86 -12.96 4.93 -0.63
CA THR A 86 -13.56 4.38 0.57
C THR A 86 -12.95 3.04 0.93
N THR A 87 -12.77 2.18 -0.06
CA THR A 87 -12.19 0.85 0.17
C THR A 87 -11.21 0.51 -0.94
N LEU A 88 -10.38 -0.50 -0.68
CA LEU A 88 -9.47 -1.01 -1.71
C LEU A 88 -10.25 -1.77 -2.79
N ALA A 89 -10.95 -2.81 -2.40
CA ALA A 89 -11.75 -3.63 -3.32
C ALA A 89 -13.04 -4.11 -2.66
N GLY A 90 -13.61 -3.27 -1.80
CA GLY A 90 -14.90 -3.49 -1.22
C GLY A 90 -14.94 -3.85 0.26
N HIS A 91 -13.80 -4.08 0.91
CA HIS A 91 -13.78 -4.58 2.29
C HIS A 91 -13.02 -3.71 3.28
N ILE A 92 -11.80 -3.29 2.92
CA ILE A 92 -10.94 -2.59 3.87
C ILE A 92 -11.03 -1.09 3.64
N ASP A 93 -11.33 -0.35 4.70
CA ASP A 93 -11.50 1.09 4.67
C ASP A 93 -10.17 1.79 4.40
N LEU A 94 -10.12 2.60 3.35
CA LEU A 94 -8.93 3.38 2.99
C LEU A 94 -9.03 4.84 3.37
N ARG A 95 -10.11 5.25 4.03
CA ARG A 95 -10.35 6.67 4.32
C ARG A 95 -9.35 7.26 5.31
N TYR A 96 -8.73 6.43 6.13
CA TYR A 96 -7.82 6.90 7.18
C TYR A 96 -6.43 6.31 6.98
N PRO A 97 -5.38 7.03 7.43
CA PRO A 97 -4.03 6.49 7.36
C PRO A 97 -3.86 5.23 8.20
N PHE A 98 -2.99 4.35 7.72
CA PHE A 98 -2.66 3.10 8.42
C PHE A 98 -1.35 3.24 9.16
N THR A 99 -1.28 2.63 10.33
CA THR A 99 0.00 2.47 11.03
C THR A 99 0.47 1.02 10.87
N ALA A 100 1.76 0.79 11.10
CA ALA A 100 2.32 -0.54 10.94
C ALA A 100 1.68 -1.53 11.90
N ASN A 101 1.51 -2.78 11.43
CA ASN A 101 1.02 -3.86 12.25
C ASN A 101 1.81 -5.13 11.90
N MET A 102 2.87 -5.38 12.65
CA MET A 102 3.80 -6.47 12.37
C MET A 102 3.20 -7.84 12.64
N LEU A 103 2.06 -7.91 13.30
CA LEU A 103 1.38 -9.19 13.54
C LEU A 103 0.69 -9.70 12.28
N LEU A 104 0.35 -8.79 11.37
CA LEU A 104 -0.36 -9.18 10.15
C LEU A 104 0.59 -9.65 9.06
N ILE A 105 1.74 -8.99 8.90
CA ILE A 105 2.70 -9.30 7.83
C ILE A 105 4.11 -9.18 8.39
N ARG A 106 4.96 -10.10 7.99
CA ARG A 106 6.38 -10.09 8.37
C ARG A 106 7.27 -9.86 7.20
#